data_cadf508e524aac52447aad2da67bb7fa
#
_entry.id   cadf508e524aac52447aad2da67bb7fa
#
_cell.length_a   1.000
_cell.length_b   1.000
_cell.length_c   1.000
_cell.angle_alpha   90.00
_cell.angle_beta   90.00
_cell.angle_gamma   90.00
#
_symmetry.space_group_name_H-M   'P 1'
#
loop_
_entity.id
_entity.type
_entity.pdbx_description
1 polymer ?
#
loop_
_entity_poly.entity_id
_entity_poly.type
_entity_poly.pdbx_seq_one_letter_code
_entity_poly.pdbx_strand_id
1 'polypeptide(L)'
;MNKVVLDCCIQKDVKLFDEVANFNVSAITGQYKCIDNTMKNRFTYIRVIYPHQVDERITEILQPNSMIRIYGKIDSEQYVTTSNKVVYNKIICADKIVRIRFNQDIQEYVEVI
;
A
#
# COMPACT_ATOMS: atom_id res chain seq x y z
N MET A 1 6.14 -16.36 -10.73
CA MET A 1 5.46 -16.26 -9.44
C MET A 1 5.04 -14.81 -9.23
N ASN A 2 3.79 -14.58 -8.88
CA ASN A 2 3.28 -13.23 -8.62
C ASN A 2 3.08 -13.05 -7.11
N LYS A 3 4.12 -12.59 -6.45
CA LYS A 3 4.08 -12.28 -5.01
C LYS A 3 4.66 -10.90 -4.78
N VAL A 4 3.99 -10.14 -3.94
CA VAL A 4 4.43 -8.81 -3.51
C VAL A 4 4.49 -8.78 -1.99
N VAL A 5 5.59 -8.28 -1.46
CA VAL A 5 5.70 -7.88 -0.05
C VAL A 5 6.10 -6.41 -0.07
N LEU A 6 5.27 -5.56 0.50
CA LEU A 6 5.46 -4.11 0.42
C LEU A 6 5.31 -3.46 1.78
N ASP A 7 6.33 -2.74 2.21
CA ASP A 7 6.25 -1.83 3.35
C ASP A 7 5.84 -0.45 2.86
N CYS A 8 4.76 0.09 3.40
CA CYS A 8 4.16 1.30 2.87
C CYS A 8 3.38 2.07 3.93
N CYS A 9 3.02 3.30 3.58
CA CYS A 9 2.24 4.19 4.42
C CYS A 9 0.85 4.36 3.84
N ILE A 10 -0.18 4.21 4.68
CA ILE A 10 -1.56 4.40 4.26
C ILE A 10 -1.85 5.88 4.05
N GLN A 11 -2.44 6.20 2.91
CA GLN A 11 -2.87 7.54 2.56
C GLN A 11 -4.28 7.83 3.09
N LYS A 12 -4.81 8.99 2.77
CA LYS A 12 -6.18 9.39 3.12
C LYS A 12 -7.19 8.53 2.36
N ASP A 13 -8.47 8.67 2.73
CA ASP A 13 -9.60 8.10 2.01
C ASP A 13 -9.65 6.57 2.01
N VAL A 14 -9.37 5.99 3.17
CA VAL A 14 -9.56 4.55 3.37
C VAL A 14 -11.05 4.25 3.35
N LYS A 15 -11.45 3.31 2.48
CA LYS A 15 -12.84 2.87 2.36
C LYS A 15 -12.98 1.45 2.89
N LEU A 16 -13.73 1.31 3.97
CA LEU A 16 -13.94 0.05 4.66
C LEU A 16 -15.38 -0.43 4.43
N PHE A 17 -15.51 -1.64 3.91
CA PHE A 17 -16.77 -2.36 3.77
C PHE A 17 -16.65 -3.67 4.54
N ASP A 18 -17.73 -4.42 4.68
CA ASP A 18 -17.71 -5.65 5.48
C ASP A 18 -16.74 -6.70 4.93
N GLU A 19 -16.66 -6.85 3.61
CA GLU A 19 -15.91 -7.93 2.96
C GLU A 19 -14.80 -7.41 2.04
N VAL A 20 -14.54 -6.12 2.04
CA VAL A 20 -13.48 -5.53 1.22
C VAL A 20 -13.04 -4.19 1.79
N ALA A 21 -11.75 -3.91 1.68
CA ALA A 21 -11.20 -2.59 1.96
C ALA A 21 -10.47 -2.08 0.74
N ASN A 22 -10.63 -0.78 0.45
CA ASN A 22 -9.94 -0.08 -0.63
C ASN A 22 -9.19 1.10 -0.05
N PHE A 23 -7.93 1.21 -0.38
CA PHE A 23 -7.11 2.33 0.10
C PHE A 23 -5.90 2.53 -0.81
N ASN A 24 -5.29 3.69 -0.69
CA ASN A 24 -4.06 4.00 -1.40
C ASN A 24 -2.90 4.03 -0.42
N VAL A 25 -1.74 3.61 -0.88
CA VAL A 25 -0.51 3.63 -0.09
C VAL A 25 0.58 4.36 -0.84
N SER A 26 1.57 4.85 -0.10
CA SER A 26 2.82 5.34 -0.66
C SER A 26 3.96 4.46 -0.17
N ALA A 27 4.88 4.17 -1.09
CA ALA A 27 6.07 3.40 -0.78
C ALA A 27 7.31 4.14 -1.29
N ILE A 28 8.41 4.03 -0.56
CA ILE A 28 9.70 4.56 -1.01
C ILE A 28 10.28 3.56 -1.99
N THR A 29 10.52 3.99 -3.23
CA THR A 29 11.04 3.14 -4.30
C THR A 29 12.51 3.38 -4.59
N GLY A 30 13.11 4.37 -3.97
CA GLY A 30 14.51 4.70 -4.18
C GLY A 30 14.82 6.11 -3.74
N GLN A 31 16.00 6.56 -4.10
CA GLN A 31 16.47 7.91 -3.83
C GLN A 31 17.05 8.53 -5.09
N TYR A 32 17.03 9.85 -5.16
CA TYR A 32 17.68 10.58 -6.23
C TYR A 32 18.42 11.80 -5.67
N LYS A 33 19.49 12.19 -6.38
CA LYS A 33 20.34 13.31 -5.99
C LYS A 33 19.83 14.60 -6.63
N CYS A 34 19.60 15.61 -5.83
CA CYS A 34 19.21 16.93 -6.31
C CYS A 34 20.43 17.75 -6.76
N ILE A 35 20.18 18.88 -7.42
CA ILE A 35 21.23 19.78 -7.91
C ILE A 35 22.10 20.30 -6.76
N ASP A 36 21.51 20.50 -5.58
CA ASP A 36 22.21 20.98 -4.38
C ASP A 36 22.94 19.87 -3.61
N ASN A 37 23.09 18.67 -4.20
CA ASN A 37 23.69 17.48 -3.62
C ASN A 37 22.91 16.83 -2.48
N THR A 38 21.69 17.29 -2.17
CA THR A 38 20.84 16.60 -1.21
C THR A 38 20.22 15.35 -1.83
N MET A 39 19.96 14.34 -0.99
CA MET A 39 19.26 13.12 -1.39
C MET A 39 17.80 13.24 -1.02
N LYS A 40 16.92 12.90 -1.95
CA LYS A 40 15.47 12.85 -1.72
C LYS A 40 14.92 11.47 -2.03
N ASN A 41 13.89 11.09 -1.29
CA ASN A 41 13.21 9.83 -1.52
C ASN A 41 12.29 9.93 -2.74
N ARG A 42 12.28 8.86 -3.51
CA ARG A 42 11.32 8.68 -4.60
C ARG A 42 10.17 7.82 -4.06
N PHE A 43 8.94 8.29 -4.29
CA PHE A 43 7.74 7.61 -3.84
C PHE A 43 6.95 7.04 -5.02
N THR A 44 6.31 5.92 -4.77
CA THR A 44 5.29 5.36 -5.63
C THR A 44 3.98 5.33 -4.87
N TYR A 45 2.90 5.68 -5.55
CA TYR A 45 1.54 5.61 -5.00
C TYR A 45 0.80 4.51 -5.73
N ILE A 46 0.18 3.63 -4.97
CA ILE A 46 -0.56 2.51 -5.56
C ILE A 46 -1.83 2.24 -4.77
N ARG A 47 -2.87 1.83 -5.50
CA ARG A 47 -4.13 1.41 -4.92
C ARG A 47 -4.02 -0.03 -4.44
N VAL A 48 -4.61 -0.29 -3.28
CA VAL A 48 -4.63 -1.61 -2.66
C VAL A 48 -6.09 -2.02 -2.46
N ILE A 49 -6.39 -3.25 -2.83
CA ILE A 49 -7.67 -3.89 -2.53
C ILE A 49 -7.40 -5.06 -1.60
N TYR A 50 -8.09 -5.08 -0.48
CA TYR A 50 -8.07 -6.18 0.48
C TYR A 50 -9.43 -6.88 0.41
N PRO A 51 -9.56 -7.99 -0.36
CA PRO A 51 -10.86 -8.63 -0.64
C PRO A 51 -11.22 -9.68 0.40
N HIS A 52 -11.11 -9.34 1.66
CA HIS A 52 -11.40 -10.23 2.78
C HIS A 52 -12.23 -9.50 3.83
N GLN A 53 -12.72 -10.24 4.79
CA GLN A 53 -13.53 -9.69 5.87
C GLN A 53 -12.75 -8.60 6.61
N VAL A 54 -13.37 -7.43 6.74
CA VAL A 54 -12.82 -6.28 7.46
C VAL A 54 -13.34 -6.36 8.90
N ASP A 55 -12.58 -7.04 9.73
CA ASP A 55 -12.89 -7.17 11.15
C ASP A 55 -12.36 -5.97 11.94
N GLU A 56 -12.52 -6.01 13.24
CA GLU A 56 -12.06 -4.94 14.13
C GLU A 56 -10.55 -4.75 14.07
N ARG A 57 -9.79 -5.84 13.98
CA ARG A 57 -8.33 -5.78 13.87
C ARG A 57 -7.88 -5.06 12.59
N ILE A 58 -8.48 -5.40 11.45
CA ILE A 58 -8.16 -4.75 10.18
C ILE A 58 -8.57 -3.28 10.21
N THR A 59 -9.73 -2.97 10.77
CA THR A 59 -10.18 -1.58 10.92
C THR A 59 -9.19 -0.74 11.73
N GLU A 60 -8.63 -1.29 12.80
CA GLU A 60 -7.63 -0.60 13.61
C GLU A 60 -6.30 -0.39 12.87
N ILE A 61 -5.91 -1.34 12.02
CA ILE A 61 -4.67 -1.25 11.24
C ILE A 61 -4.79 -0.24 10.11
N LEU A 62 -5.93 -0.20 9.41
CA LEU A 62 -6.13 0.60 8.21
C LEU A 62 -6.51 2.05 8.55
N GLN A 63 -5.60 2.74 9.22
CA GLN A 63 -5.76 4.16 9.54
C GLN A 63 -4.81 5.00 8.69
N PRO A 64 -5.23 6.20 8.26
CA PRO A 64 -4.34 7.11 7.52
C PRO A 64 -3.02 7.34 8.27
N ASN A 65 -1.94 7.42 7.54
CA ASN A 65 -0.57 7.62 8.02
C ASN A 65 0.03 6.44 8.79
N SER A 66 -0.66 5.32 8.89
CA SER A 66 -0.12 4.12 9.52
C SER A 66 0.86 3.41 8.58
N MET A 67 1.91 2.84 9.16
CA MET A 67 2.86 2.00 8.44
C MET A 67 2.41 0.56 8.49
N ILE A 68 2.35 -0.07 7.33
CA ILE A 68 1.91 -1.45 7.20
C ILE A 68 2.82 -2.23 6.26
N ARG A 69 2.78 -3.55 6.40
CA ARG A 69 3.36 -4.49 5.44
C ARG A 69 2.23 -5.26 4.80
N ILE A 70 2.21 -5.24 3.47
CA ILE A 70 1.22 -5.94 2.67
C ILE A 70 1.87 -7.17 2.05
N TYR A 71 1.18 -8.30 2.18
CA TYR A 71 1.48 -9.54 1.46
C TYR A 71 0.37 -9.76 0.45
N GLY A 72 0.72 -9.85 -0.81
CA GLY A 72 -0.29 -10.00 -1.84
C GLY A 72 0.29 -10.26 -3.21
N LYS A 73 -0.41 -9.82 -4.22
CA LYS A 73 -0.02 -9.96 -5.62
C LYS A 73 -0.35 -8.71 -6.41
N ILE A 74 0.34 -8.53 -7.52
CA ILE A 74 -0.01 -7.50 -8.49
C ILE A 74 -1.19 -7.99 -9.31
N ASP A 75 -2.18 -7.13 -9.49
CA ASP A 75 -3.35 -7.39 -10.30
C ASP A 75 -3.65 -6.15 -11.15
N SER A 76 -4.68 -6.22 -11.94
CA SER A 76 -5.14 -5.11 -12.78
C SER A 76 -6.61 -4.89 -12.55
N GLU A 77 -7.01 -3.62 -12.49
CA GLU A 77 -8.41 -3.24 -12.61
C GLU A 77 -8.60 -2.52 -13.94
N GLN A 78 -9.77 -2.67 -14.51
CA GLN A 78 -10.11 -1.96 -15.74
C GLN A 78 -11.34 -1.11 -15.52
N TYR A 79 -11.39 0.00 -16.21
CA TYR A 79 -12.59 0.84 -16.27
C TYR A 79 -12.73 1.45 -17.65
N VAL A 80 -13.94 1.85 -17.97
CA VAL A 80 -14.25 2.49 -19.25
C VAL A 80 -14.39 3.98 -19.01
N THR A 81 -13.64 4.77 -19.77
CA THR A 81 -13.73 6.24 -19.70
C THR A 81 -14.99 6.73 -20.38
N THR A 82 -15.31 8.03 -20.21
CA THR A 82 -16.42 8.68 -20.88
C THR A 82 -16.29 8.66 -22.42
N SER A 83 -15.08 8.50 -22.95
CA SER A 83 -14.81 8.37 -24.38
C SER A 83 -14.78 6.91 -24.86
N ASN A 84 -15.30 5.97 -24.09
CA ASN A 84 -15.36 4.53 -24.38
C ASN A 84 -13.99 3.86 -24.52
N LYS A 85 -12.94 4.44 -23.95
CA LYS A 85 -11.63 3.79 -23.87
C LYS A 85 -11.56 2.90 -22.65
N VAL A 86 -11.00 1.70 -22.81
CA VAL A 86 -10.71 0.80 -21.71
C VAL A 86 -9.34 1.15 -21.15
N VAL A 87 -9.29 1.44 -19.85
CA VAL A 87 -8.07 1.79 -19.14
C VAL A 87 -7.76 0.70 -18.10
N TYR A 88 -6.51 0.28 -18.04
CA TYR A 88 -6.04 -0.71 -17.08
C TYR A 88 -5.10 -0.05 -16.09
N ASN A 89 -5.38 -0.23 -14.80
CA ASN A 89 -4.50 0.22 -13.73
C ASN A 89 -3.92 -0.97 -13.00
N LYS A 90 -2.64 -0.87 -12.64
CA LYS A 90 -2.02 -1.86 -11.75
C LYS A 90 -2.42 -1.55 -10.31
N ILE A 91 -2.80 -2.60 -9.61
CA ILE A 91 -3.16 -2.54 -8.20
C ILE A 91 -2.46 -3.67 -7.45
N ILE A 92 -2.46 -3.58 -6.13
CA ILE A 92 -2.09 -4.71 -5.28
C ILE A 92 -3.36 -5.31 -4.70
N CYS A 93 -3.51 -6.61 -4.90
CA CYS A 93 -4.54 -7.39 -4.22
C CYS A 93 -3.89 -7.99 -2.98
N ALA A 94 -4.29 -7.50 -1.81
CA ALA A 94 -3.68 -7.88 -0.55
C ALA A 94 -4.34 -9.14 0.03
N ASP A 95 -3.50 -10.09 0.43
CA ASP A 95 -3.97 -11.30 1.13
C ASP A 95 -3.84 -11.15 2.63
N LYS A 96 -2.81 -10.42 3.08
CA LYS A 96 -2.51 -10.22 4.49
C LYS A 96 -1.95 -8.82 4.70
N ILE A 97 -2.38 -8.17 5.76
CA ILE A 97 -1.90 -6.85 6.15
C ILE A 97 -1.51 -6.89 7.61
N VAL A 98 -0.32 -6.42 7.92
CA VAL A 98 0.17 -6.33 9.29
C VAL A 98 0.71 -4.93 9.56
N ARG A 99 0.59 -4.50 10.81
CA ARG A 99 1.20 -3.24 11.26
C ARG A 99 2.71 -3.44 11.43
N ILE A 100 3.49 -2.44 11.06
CA ILE A 100 4.93 -2.44 11.24
C ILE A 100 5.37 -1.20 12.00
N ARG A 101 6.55 -1.31 12.62
CA ARG A 101 7.25 -0.19 13.23
C ARG A 101 8.73 -0.28 12.91
N PHE A 102 9.39 0.86 12.87
CA PHE A 102 10.82 0.90 12.65
C PHE A 102 11.57 0.52 13.93
N ASN A 103 12.45 -0.46 13.83
CA ASN A 103 13.31 -0.87 14.92
C ASN A 103 14.68 -0.24 14.73
N GLN A 104 15.04 0.70 15.62
CA GLN A 104 16.28 1.46 15.50
C GLN A 104 17.52 0.61 15.78
N ASP A 105 17.39 -0.44 16.59
CA ASP A 105 18.53 -1.30 16.95
C ASP A 105 19.05 -2.08 15.74
N ILE A 106 18.15 -2.56 14.90
CA ILE A 106 18.51 -3.33 13.70
C ILE A 106 18.33 -2.54 12.40
N GLN A 107 17.86 -1.29 12.48
CA GLN A 107 17.63 -0.40 11.34
C GLN A 107 16.68 -0.99 10.29
N GLU A 108 15.64 -1.67 10.73
CA GLU A 108 14.64 -2.31 9.87
C GLU A 108 13.23 -2.14 10.42
N TYR A 109 12.25 -2.23 9.53
CA TYR A 109 10.85 -2.34 9.92
C TYR A 109 10.54 -3.76 10.37
N VAL A 110 9.86 -3.89 11.48
CA VAL A 110 9.44 -5.18 12.04
C VAL A 110 7.93 -5.21 12.23
N GLU A 111 7.36 -6.41 12.13
CA GLU A 111 5.93 -6.59 12.34
C GLU A 111 5.58 -6.43 13.81
N VAL A 112 4.48 -5.74 14.05
CA VAL A 112 3.90 -5.56 15.39
C VAL A 112 2.84 -6.62 15.59
N ILE A 113 3.05 -7.44 16.60
CA ILE A 113 2.13 -8.52 16.94
C ILE A 113 1.07 -8.00 17.93
#